data_98eb188b43cb12d2120ad764aefcac9d
#
_entry.id   98eb188b43cb12d2120ad764aefcac9d
#
_cell.length_a   1.000
_cell.length_b   1.000
_cell.length_c   1.000
_cell.angle_alpha   90.00
_cell.angle_beta   90.00
_cell.angle_gamma   90.00
#
_symmetry.space_group_name_H-M   'P 1'
#
loop_
_entity.id
_entity.type
_entity.pdbx_description
1 polymer ?
#
loop_
_entity_poly.entity_id
_entity_poly.type
_entity_poly.pdbx_seq_one_letter_code
_entity_poly.pdbx_strand_id
1 'polypeptide(L)'
;IILENVSNLITLNKGYYIFGTISELKEQGVVEREGGILGIGSTPVVKEDFPKELFTEVDIREFRSLPLNAKKAEVISVHPIDSYHISGEDIAENLVIDDPEEFWSASKYLVVVTK
;
A
#
# COMPACT_ATOMS: atom_id res chain seq x y z
N ILE A 1 -6.09 1.16 -32.81
CA ILE A 1 -5.29 -0.01 -32.42
C ILE A 1 -4.05 0.44 -31.65
N ILE A 2 -3.26 1.34 -32.23
CA ILE A 2 -2.05 1.86 -31.57
C ILE A 2 -2.40 2.64 -30.32
N LEU A 3 -3.41 3.50 -30.39
CA LEU A 3 -3.87 4.28 -29.24
C LEU A 3 -4.43 3.38 -28.12
N GLU A 4 -5.12 2.32 -28.51
CA GLU A 4 -5.66 1.35 -27.56
C GLU A 4 -4.52 0.64 -26.82
N ASN A 5 -3.47 0.21 -27.54
CA ASN A 5 -2.32 -0.44 -26.92
C ASN A 5 -1.57 0.48 -25.97
N VAL A 6 -1.39 1.75 -26.34
CA VAL A 6 -0.75 2.74 -25.47
C VAL A 6 -1.58 2.97 -24.21
N SER A 7 -2.89 3.09 -24.35
CA SER A 7 -3.79 3.25 -23.21
C SER A 7 -3.71 2.07 -22.26
N ASN A 8 -3.68 0.84 -22.78
CA ASN A 8 -3.56 -0.38 -21.98
C ASN A 8 -2.22 -0.43 -21.24
N LEU A 9 -1.13 -0.05 -21.90
CA LEU A 9 0.20 -0.02 -21.27
C LEU A 9 0.24 0.99 -20.12
N ILE A 10 -0.34 2.17 -20.31
CA ILE A 10 -0.41 3.19 -19.27
C ILE A 10 -1.20 2.65 -18.07
N THR A 11 -2.34 2.02 -18.32
CA THR A 11 -3.17 1.45 -17.25
C THR A 11 -2.45 0.33 -16.50
N LEU A 12 -1.73 -0.54 -17.21
CA LEU A 12 -1.00 -1.65 -16.61
C LEU A 12 0.15 -1.18 -15.72
N ASN A 13 0.70 0.01 -15.99
CA ASN A 13 1.82 0.54 -15.24
C ASN A 13 1.43 1.52 -14.13
N LYS A 14 0.15 1.58 -13.78
CA LYS A 14 -0.33 2.43 -12.69
C LYS A 14 -0.46 1.64 -11.40
N GLY A 15 0.08 2.23 -10.33
CA GLY A 15 -0.14 1.74 -8.98
C GLY A 15 -0.66 2.89 -8.12
N TYR A 16 -1.13 2.57 -6.93
CA TYR A 16 -1.75 3.56 -6.03
C TYR A 16 -1.32 3.26 -4.61
N TYR A 17 -1.02 4.31 -3.84
CA TYR A 17 -0.65 4.11 -2.45
C TYR A 17 -1.34 5.10 -1.51
N ILE A 18 -1.45 4.69 -0.26
CA ILE A 18 -1.85 5.55 0.84
C ILE A 18 -1.14 5.04 2.09
N PHE A 19 -0.75 5.96 2.97
CA PHE A 19 -0.20 5.58 4.26
C PHE A 19 -0.67 6.56 5.33
N GLY A 20 -0.74 6.08 6.56
CA GLY A 20 -1.16 6.90 7.68
C GLY A 20 -1.36 6.02 8.90
N THR A 21 -1.79 6.63 10.01
CA THR A 21 -2.10 5.88 11.22
C THR A 21 -3.39 5.09 11.03
N ILE A 22 -3.61 4.09 11.89
CA ILE A 22 -4.86 3.31 11.85
C ILE A 22 -6.06 4.24 12.01
N SER A 23 -5.98 5.21 12.93
CA SER A 23 -7.06 6.16 13.16
C SER A 23 -7.38 6.98 11.91
N GLU A 24 -6.35 7.50 11.25
CA GLU A 24 -6.52 8.28 10.03
C GLU A 24 -7.15 7.46 8.91
N LEU A 25 -6.60 6.29 8.65
CA LEU A 25 -7.08 5.42 7.57
C LEU A 25 -8.47 4.86 7.86
N LYS A 26 -8.77 4.59 9.10
CA LYS A 26 -10.11 4.14 9.52
C LYS A 26 -11.14 5.26 9.31
N GLU A 27 -10.81 6.47 9.71
CA GLU A 27 -11.66 7.64 9.53
C GLU A 27 -11.93 7.93 8.06
N GLN A 28 -10.91 7.73 7.22
CA GLN A 28 -11.00 7.91 5.77
C GLN A 28 -11.74 6.77 5.06
N GLY A 29 -12.05 5.69 5.76
CA GLY A 29 -12.75 4.56 5.17
C GLY A 29 -11.88 3.59 4.38
N VAL A 30 -10.56 3.65 4.57
CA VAL A 30 -9.60 2.79 3.87
C VAL A 30 -9.41 1.47 4.59
N VAL A 31 -9.35 1.48 5.92
CA VAL A 31 -9.14 0.28 6.72
C VAL A 31 -10.24 0.10 7.75
N GLU A 32 -10.40 -1.13 8.20
CA GLU A 32 -11.28 -1.48 9.30
C GLU A 32 -10.58 -2.55 10.13
N ARG A 33 -11.08 -2.80 11.34
CA ARG A 33 -10.56 -3.88 12.16
C ARG A 33 -11.47 -5.08 12.03
N GLU A 34 -10.87 -6.23 11.83
CA GLU A 34 -11.59 -7.48 11.63
C GLU A 34 -11.05 -8.55 12.58
N GLY A 35 -11.95 -9.44 13.03
CA GLY A 35 -11.61 -10.50 13.96
C GLY A 35 -11.52 -10.03 15.40
N GLY A 36 -11.10 -10.94 16.27
CA GLY A 36 -10.97 -10.68 17.70
C GLY A 36 -12.29 -10.75 18.44
N ILE A 37 -12.21 -10.82 19.77
CA ILE A 37 -13.35 -10.82 20.66
C ILE A 37 -13.22 -9.61 21.58
N LEU A 38 -14.25 -8.78 21.61
CA LEU A 38 -14.25 -7.55 22.40
C LEU A 38 -13.07 -6.63 22.07
N GLY A 39 -12.66 -6.63 20.79
CA GLY A 39 -11.54 -5.81 20.33
C GLY A 39 -10.16 -6.39 20.58
N ILE A 40 -10.09 -7.53 21.27
CA ILE A 40 -8.81 -8.19 21.55
C ILE A 40 -8.46 -9.12 20.37
N GLY A 41 -7.25 -8.97 19.81
CA GLY A 41 -6.79 -9.76 18.69
C GLY A 41 -7.30 -9.30 17.34
N SER A 42 -8.00 -8.16 17.27
CA SER A 42 -8.43 -7.61 16.00
C SER A 42 -7.23 -7.10 15.19
N THR A 43 -7.29 -7.27 13.87
CA THR A 43 -6.24 -6.82 12.97
C THR A 43 -6.78 -5.80 11.97
N PRO A 44 -5.96 -4.82 11.55
CA PRO A 44 -6.38 -3.90 10.52
C PRO A 44 -6.40 -4.60 9.17
N VAL A 45 -7.45 -4.37 8.40
CA VAL A 45 -7.59 -4.92 7.04
C VAL A 45 -8.05 -3.80 6.11
N VAL A 46 -7.75 -3.93 4.82
CA VAL A 46 -8.22 -2.98 3.81
C VAL A 46 -9.70 -3.25 3.57
N LYS A 47 -10.51 -2.20 3.58
CA LYS A 47 -11.95 -2.32 3.28
C LYS A 47 -12.14 -2.65 1.80
N GLU A 48 -13.16 -3.46 1.50
CA GLU A 48 -13.46 -3.81 0.11
C GLU A 48 -13.83 -2.61 -0.75
N ASP A 49 -14.57 -1.66 -0.17
CA ASP A 49 -15.08 -0.49 -0.86
C ASP A 49 -14.29 0.78 -0.52
N PHE A 50 -12.97 0.65 -0.37
CA PHE A 50 -12.14 1.80 -0.01
C PHE A 50 -12.23 2.91 -1.06
N PRO A 51 -12.08 4.20 -0.62
CA PRO A 51 -12.16 5.34 -1.53
C PRO A 51 -10.88 5.49 -2.35
N LYS A 52 -10.91 5.04 -3.58
CA LYS A 52 -9.76 5.03 -4.49
C LYS A 52 -9.20 6.43 -4.75
N GLU A 53 -10.07 7.44 -4.71
CA GLU A 53 -9.69 8.84 -4.95
C GLU A 53 -8.75 9.41 -3.89
N LEU A 54 -8.64 8.77 -2.74
CA LEU A 54 -7.72 9.21 -1.69
C LEU A 54 -6.28 8.71 -1.90
N PHE A 55 -6.10 7.76 -2.80
CA PHE A 55 -4.79 7.19 -3.08
C PHE A 55 -4.00 8.06 -4.04
N THR A 56 -2.68 8.03 -3.90
CA THR A 56 -1.75 8.70 -4.82
C THR A 56 -1.37 7.74 -5.94
N GLU A 57 -1.51 8.18 -7.18
CA GLU A 57 -1.16 7.40 -8.35
C GLU A 57 0.33 7.48 -8.62
N VAL A 58 0.94 6.36 -8.96
CA VAL A 58 2.36 6.27 -9.32
C VAL A 58 2.55 5.39 -10.55
N ASP A 59 3.69 5.58 -11.22
CA ASP A 59 4.13 4.68 -12.28
C ASP A 59 4.93 3.57 -11.62
N ILE A 60 4.44 2.34 -11.69
CA ILE A 60 5.06 1.21 -10.99
C ILE A 60 6.47 0.88 -11.50
N ARG A 61 6.83 1.36 -12.68
CA ARG A 61 8.18 1.15 -13.23
C ARG A 61 9.20 2.09 -12.58
N GLU A 62 8.77 3.23 -12.08
CA GLU A 62 9.62 4.28 -11.50
C GLU A 62 9.54 4.37 -9.98
N PHE A 63 8.42 3.98 -9.41
CA PHE A 63 8.17 4.07 -7.97
C PHE A 63 8.92 2.96 -7.23
N ARG A 64 10.04 3.30 -6.58
CA ARG A 64 10.93 2.34 -5.91
C ARG A 64 10.96 2.47 -4.40
N SER A 65 10.53 3.59 -3.87
CA SER A 65 10.53 3.81 -2.42
C SER A 65 9.48 4.80 -2.01
N LEU A 66 8.99 4.64 -0.78
CA LEU A 66 8.02 5.54 -0.19
C LEU A 66 8.56 6.00 1.17
N PRO A 67 8.88 7.30 1.34
CA PRO A 67 9.31 7.82 2.64
C PRO A 67 8.18 7.73 3.64
N LEU A 68 8.42 7.12 4.79
CA LEU A 68 7.43 6.96 5.85
C LEU A 68 7.77 7.78 7.09
N ASN A 69 9.04 7.72 7.51
CA ASN A 69 9.55 8.44 8.69
C ASN A 69 8.66 8.27 9.92
N ALA A 70 8.30 7.03 10.21
CA ALA A 70 7.42 6.67 11.32
C ALA A 70 8.15 5.73 12.28
N LYS A 71 7.66 5.65 13.51
CA LYS A 71 8.25 4.73 14.49
C LYS A 71 8.15 3.29 14.01
N LYS A 72 6.99 2.93 13.48
CA LYS A 72 6.72 1.60 12.93
C LYS A 72 5.84 1.71 11.70
N ALA A 73 5.93 0.74 10.81
CA ALA A 73 5.10 0.67 9.63
C ALA A 73 4.79 -0.78 9.31
N GLU A 74 3.58 -1.01 8.82
CA GLU A 74 3.13 -2.33 8.42
C GLU A 74 2.36 -2.23 7.11
N VAL A 75 2.71 -3.05 6.14
CA VAL A 75 2.00 -3.15 4.86
C VAL A 75 0.83 -4.11 5.07
N ILE A 76 -0.38 -3.62 4.92
CA ILE A 76 -1.59 -4.43 5.13
C ILE A 76 -2.27 -4.88 3.83
N SER A 77 -1.93 -4.27 2.70
CA SER A 77 -2.37 -4.76 1.40
C SER A 77 -1.53 -5.99 1.00
N VAL A 78 -2.02 -6.75 0.02
CA VAL A 78 -1.41 -8.02 -0.36
C VAL A 78 -0.26 -7.79 -1.34
N HIS A 79 0.97 -8.03 -0.86
CA HIS A 79 2.18 -7.96 -1.69
C HIS A 79 3.12 -9.07 -1.26
N PRO A 80 3.83 -9.72 -2.19
CA PRO A 80 4.78 -10.78 -1.83
C PRO A 80 5.87 -10.26 -0.88
N ILE A 81 6.12 -10.99 0.17
CA ILE A 81 7.03 -10.54 1.24
C ILE A 81 8.47 -10.33 0.76
N ASP A 82 8.89 -11.08 -0.26
CA ASP A 82 10.23 -10.96 -0.81
C ASP A 82 10.39 -9.80 -1.80
N SER A 83 9.30 -9.12 -2.13
CA SER A 83 9.29 -8.05 -3.13
C SER A 83 9.57 -6.66 -2.55
N TYR A 84 9.61 -6.53 -1.24
CA TYR A 84 9.82 -5.25 -0.58
C TYR A 84 10.45 -5.42 0.79
N HIS A 85 10.94 -4.31 1.35
CA HIS A 85 11.36 -4.27 2.75
C HIS A 85 11.20 -2.85 3.30
N ILE A 86 11.19 -2.73 4.61
CA ILE A 86 11.15 -1.43 5.26
C ILE A 86 12.54 -1.12 5.80
N SER A 87 13.13 -0.01 5.35
CA SER A 87 14.48 0.40 5.74
C SER A 87 14.45 1.28 6.99
N GLY A 88 15.59 1.36 7.66
CA GLY A 88 15.77 2.15 8.87
C GLY A 88 16.20 1.29 10.04
N GLU A 89 16.99 1.84 10.95
CA GLU A 89 17.49 1.09 12.13
C GLU A 89 16.53 1.19 13.31
N ASP A 90 16.22 2.40 13.73
CA ASP A 90 15.38 2.64 14.91
C ASP A 90 13.94 2.98 14.54
N ILE A 91 13.73 3.45 13.34
CA ILE A 91 12.40 3.84 12.83
C ILE A 91 12.19 3.27 11.44
N ALA A 92 10.95 3.24 11.00
CA ALA A 92 10.60 2.91 9.62
C ALA A 92 10.82 4.15 8.77
N GLU A 93 11.95 4.23 8.09
CA GLU A 93 12.30 5.38 7.27
C GLU A 93 11.64 5.35 5.90
N ASN A 94 11.79 4.23 5.19
CA ASN A 94 11.25 4.07 3.85
C ASN A 94 10.69 2.67 3.65
N LEU A 95 9.65 2.58 2.83
CA LEU A 95 9.27 1.32 2.21
C LEU A 95 10.03 1.24 0.89
N VAL A 96 10.83 0.20 0.72
CA VAL A 96 11.64 0.00 -0.49
C VAL A 96 11.07 -1.17 -1.30
N ILE A 97 10.81 -0.93 -2.56
CA ILE A 97 10.29 -1.97 -3.47
C ILE A 97 11.48 -2.59 -4.20
N ASP A 98 11.79 -3.84 -3.84
CA ASP A 98 12.94 -4.56 -4.39
C ASP A 98 12.64 -5.14 -5.77
N ASP A 99 11.42 -5.63 -5.96
CA ASP A 99 10.97 -6.20 -7.22
C ASP A 99 9.59 -5.63 -7.56
N PRO A 100 9.53 -4.55 -8.36
CA PRO A 100 8.26 -3.88 -8.67
C PRO A 100 7.25 -4.78 -9.39
N GLU A 101 7.71 -5.62 -10.30
CA GLU A 101 6.82 -6.51 -11.04
C GLU A 101 6.12 -7.48 -10.09
N GLU A 102 6.88 -8.10 -9.20
CA GLU A 102 6.34 -9.01 -8.20
C GLU A 102 5.49 -8.26 -7.17
N PHE A 103 5.99 -7.13 -6.67
CA PHE A 103 5.30 -6.34 -5.67
C PHE A 103 3.86 -6.00 -6.07
N TRP A 104 3.67 -5.54 -7.29
CA TRP A 104 2.37 -5.12 -7.81
C TRP A 104 1.55 -6.24 -8.46
N SER A 105 2.05 -7.49 -8.43
CA SER A 105 1.38 -8.61 -9.08
C SER A 105 0.06 -9.02 -8.41
N ALA A 106 -0.01 -8.93 -7.10
CA ALA A 106 -1.19 -9.33 -6.33
C ALA A 106 -2.17 -8.19 -6.11
N SER A 107 -1.67 -6.95 -6.02
CA SER A 107 -2.52 -5.76 -5.82
C SER A 107 -1.86 -4.54 -6.43
N LYS A 108 -2.67 -3.67 -7.04
CA LYS A 108 -2.23 -2.37 -7.52
C LYS A 108 -2.43 -1.27 -6.47
N TYR A 109 -2.94 -1.62 -5.31
CA TYR A 109 -3.20 -0.69 -4.21
C TYR A 109 -2.34 -1.04 -3.01
N LEU A 110 -1.52 -0.09 -2.59
CA LEU A 110 -0.63 -0.24 -1.44
C LEU A 110 -1.21 0.55 -0.26
N VAL A 111 -1.41 -0.13 0.85
CA VAL A 111 -1.89 0.49 2.09
C VAL A 111 -0.88 0.21 3.19
N VAL A 112 -0.32 1.25 3.77
CA VAL A 112 0.66 1.16 4.84
C VAL A 112 0.12 1.82 6.10
N VAL A 113 0.09 1.07 7.21
CA VAL A 113 -0.29 1.61 8.51
C VAL A 113 0.97 2.01 9.25
N THR A 114 1.00 3.23 9.76
CA THR A 114 2.14 3.78 10.51
C THR A 114 1.76 4.07 11.96
N LYS A 115 2.77 4.14 12.80
CA LYS A 115 2.61 4.54 14.20
C LYS A 115 3.58 5.64 14.56
#